data_77597d379ea7f985c9a45315fecb80c8
#
_entry.id   77597d379ea7f985c9a45315fecb80c8
#
_cell.length_a   1.000
_cell.length_b   1.000
_cell.length_c   1.000
_cell.angle_alpha   90.00
_cell.angle_beta   90.00
_cell.angle_gamma   90.00
#
_symmetry.space_group_name_H-M   'P 1'
#
loop_
_entity.id
_entity.type
_entity.pdbx_description
1 polymer ?
#
loop_
_entity_poly.entity_id
_entity_poly.type
_entity_poly.pdbx_seq_one_letter_code
_entity_poly.pdbx_strand_id
1 'polypeptide(L)'
;LPLEVIEKIEITKGSAARIYGQNAFTGAINIITKKDVENNIALKLEGGSFDQKRGGLTVQRKLENSDILFNYNRKESEGYRYNTDFKNDEFFVKSNFKIKDQNISAIGAFNERKFGANGFYASPAAIDQYEETQASIIGLTTTFKKDNLIIKPKLYWKRNQDMYVYLRQDPSVYRN
;
A
#
# COMPACT_ATOMS: atom_id res chain seq x y z
N LEU A 1 0.99 -1.49 -0.03
CA LEU A 1 1.01 -1.67 -1.51
C LEU A 1 1.03 -3.15 -1.84
N PRO A 2 0.21 -3.63 -2.76
CA PRO A 2 0.19 -5.01 -3.23
C PRO A 2 1.54 -5.40 -3.87
N LEU A 3 1.99 -6.63 -3.63
CA LEU A 3 3.24 -7.13 -4.21
C LEU A 3 3.20 -7.20 -5.74
N GLU A 4 2.03 -7.45 -6.29
CA GLU A 4 1.78 -7.58 -7.73
C GLU A 4 2.09 -6.32 -8.54
N VAL A 5 2.08 -5.15 -7.89
CA VAL A 5 2.36 -3.85 -8.55
C VAL A 5 3.81 -3.39 -8.37
N ILE A 6 4.60 -4.10 -7.57
CA ILE A 6 5.99 -3.76 -7.29
C ILE A 6 6.89 -4.32 -8.40
N GLU A 7 7.74 -3.48 -8.96
CA GLU A 7 8.81 -3.87 -9.89
C GLU A 7 10.11 -4.17 -9.11
N LYS A 8 10.47 -3.27 -8.18
CA LYS A 8 11.74 -3.34 -7.47
C LYS A 8 11.67 -2.65 -6.12
N ILE A 9 12.39 -3.16 -5.15
CA ILE A 9 12.62 -2.53 -3.85
C ILE A 9 14.12 -2.22 -3.75
N GLU A 10 14.45 -0.94 -3.53
CA GLU A 10 15.81 -0.47 -3.32
C GLU A 10 16.00 -0.12 -1.83
N ILE A 11 17.04 -0.68 -1.24
CA ILE A 11 17.38 -0.44 0.16
C ILE A 11 18.70 0.34 0.20
N THR A 12 18.64 1.56 0.72
CA THR A 12 19.82 2.39 0.98
C THR A 12 20.14 2.33 2.46
N LYS A 13 21.33 1.85 2.81
CA LYS A 13 21.82 1.80 4.19
C LYS A 13 22.66 3.05 4.48
N GLY A 14 22.57 3.57 5.71
CA GLY A 14 23.24 4.79 6.13
C GLY A 14 22.46 6.05 5.83
N SER A 15 23.03 7.23 6.07
CA SER A 15 22.33 8.49 5.90
C SER A 15 21.98 8.76 4.43
N ALA A 16 20.70 8.85 4.15
CA ALA A 16 20.16 9.14 2.82
C ALA A 16 19.32 10.43 2.78
N ALA A 17 19.42 11.27 3.82
CA ALA A 17 18.62 12.48 3.99
C ALA A 17 18.75 13.45 2.81
N ARG A 18 19.91 13.50 2.14
CA ARG A 18 20.13 14.34 0.96
C ARG A 18 19.23 13.96 -0.22
N ILE A 19 18.87 12.68 -0.35
CA ILE A 19 18.10 12.17 -1.50
C ILE A 19 16.63 11.99 -1.12
N TYR A 20 16.37 11.43 0.06
CA TYR A 20 15.03 10.99 0.48
C TYR A 20 14.38 11.88 1.55
N GLY A 21 15.06 12.94 1.99
CA GLY A 21 14.55 13.92 2.94
C GLY A 21 14.99 13.67 4.38
N GLN A 22 14.56 14.58 5.25
CA GLN A 22 15.04 14.70 6.64
C GLN A 22 14.85 13.47 7.54
N ASN A 23 13.94 12.57 7.21
CA ASN A 23 13.66 11.37 8.02
C ASN A 23 14.53 10.16 7.65
N ALA A 24 15.40 10.27 6.64
CA ALA A 24 16.24 9.17 6.17
C ALA A 24 17.63 9.17 6.84
N PHE A 25 17.69 9.16 8.19
CA PHE A 25 18.93 9.21 8.95
C PHE A 25 19.74 7.91 8.91
N THR A 26 19.05 6.77 9.02
CA THR A 26 19.67 5.43 9.09
C THR A 26 19.61 4.68 7.79
N GLY A 27 18.75 5.11 6.87
CA GLY A 27 18.52 4.49 5.57
C GLY A 27 17.21 4.89 4.96
N ALA A 28 16.94 4.32 3.78
CA ALA A 28 15.69 4.48 3.06
C ALA A 28 15.31 3.20 2.33
N ILE A 29 14.02 2.93 2.25
CA ILE A 29 13.43 1.89 1.41
C ILE A 29 12.64 2.60 0.31
N ASN A 30 13.08 2.44 -0.94
CA ASN A 30 12.42 3.00 -2.11
C ASN A 30 11.68 1.88 -2.86
N ILE A 31 10.35 1.96 -2.92
CA ILE A 31 9.51 0.99 -3.60
C ILE A 31 9.17 1.55 -4.98
N ILE A 32 9.62 0.84 -6.01
CA ILE A 32 9.39 1.20 -7.41
C ILE A 32 8.27 0.33 -7.95
N THR A 33 7.20 0.96 -8.38
CA THR A 33 6.05 0.28 -9.01
C THR A 33 6.33 0.06 -10.49
N LYS A 34 5.75 -0.99 -11.05
CA LYS A 34 5.87 -1.35 -12.48
C LYS A 34 5.68 -0.14 -13.38
N LYS A 35 6.60 0.02 -14.32
CA LYS A 35 6.61 1.11 -15.30
C LYS A 35 6.08 0.66 -16.64
N ASP A 36 6.48 -0.54 -17.05
CA ASP A 36 6.04 -1.13 -18.31
C ASP A 36 4.75 -1.89 -18.06
N VAL A 37 3.69 -1.41 -18.67
CA VAL A 37 2.35 -1.98 -18.62
C VAL A 37 2.08 -2.69 -19.92
N GLU A 38 1.86 -4.00 -19.85
CA GLU A 38 1.38 -4.80 -20.98
C GLU A 38 -0.12 -5.09 -20.79
N ASN A 39 -0.83 -5.37 -21.90
CA ASN A 39 -2.23 -5.74 -21.80
C ASN A 39 -2.39 -7.09 -21.11
N ASN A 40 -2.84 -7.09 -19.86
CA ASN A 40 -2.97 -8.28 -19.05
C ASN A 40 -4.12 -8.16 -18.05
N ILE A 41 -4.78 -9.28 -17.78
CA ILE A 41 -5.73 -9.45 -16.67
C ILE A 41 -5.31 -10.71 -15.95
N ALA A 42 -5.04 -10.59 -14.65
CA ALA A 42 -4.68 -11.73 -13.81
C ALA A 42 -5.63 -11.83 -12.61
N LEU A 43 -6.17 -13.01 -12.39
CA LEU A 43 -6.95 -13.37 -11.22
C LEU A 43 -6.09 -14.29 -10.35
N LYS A 44 -6.05 -14.03 -9.05
CA LYS A 44 -5.34 -14.82 -8.07
C LYS A 44 -6.30 -15.29 -6.99
N LEU A 45 -6.32 -16.60 -6.74
CA LEU A 45 -7.10 -17.21 -5.67
C LEU A 45 -6.19 -18.13 -4.88
N GLU A 46 -6.17 -17.97 -3.56
CA GLU A 46 -5.37 -18.80 -2.66
C GLU A 46 -6.22 -19.20 -1.45
N GLY A 47 -6.00 -20.43 -0.98
CA GLY A 47 -6.57 -20.95 0.26
C GLY A 47 -5.48 -21.56 1.13
N GLY A 48 -5.66 -21.58 2.43
CA GLY A 48 -4.67 -22.11 3.36
C GLY A 48 -5.28 -22.52 4.70
N SER A 49 -4.40 -22.88 5.64
CA SER A 49 -4.79 -23.25 7.01
C SER A 49 -5.48 -22.07 7.72
N PHE A 50 -6.26 -22.37 8.75
CA PHE A 50 -6.98 -21.39 9.56
C PHE A 50 -7.98 -20.55 8.74
N ASP A 51 -8.65 -21.18 7.80
CA ASP A 51 -9.60 -20.56 6.87
C ASP A 51 -8.98 -19.36 6.10
N GLN A 52 -7.67 -19.40 5.84
CA GLN A 52 -7.02 -18.36 5.08
C GLN A 52 -7.52 -18.38 3.64
N LYS A 53 -8.01 -17.22 3.19
CA LYS A 53 -8.47 -16.98 1.82
C LYS A 53 -7.82 -15.71 1.29
N ARG A 54 -7.45 -15.76 0.01
CA ARG A 54 -7.00 -14.58 -0.71
C ARG A 54 -7.65 -14.54 -2.08
N GLY A 55 -8.22 -13.41 -2.44
CA GLY A 55 -8.66 -13.08 -3.78
C GLY A 55 -7.95 -11.83 -4.28
N GLY A 56 -7.45 -11.85 -5.52
CA GLY A 56 -6.76 -10.73 -6.12
C GLY A 56 -7.09 -10.57 -7.61
N LEU A 57 -7.25 -9.33 -8.05
CA LEU A 57 -7.45 -8.95 -9.45
C LEU A 57 -6.41 -7.90 -9.84
N THR A 58 -5.67 -8.18 -10.90
CA THR A 58 -4.76 -7.21 -11.53
C THR A 58 -5.22 -6.96 -12.96
N VAL A 59 -5.39 -5.70 -13.32
CA VAL A 59 -5.73 -5.27 -14.68
C VAL A 59 -4.66 -4.32 -15.16
N GLN A 60 -4.08 -4.62 -16.30
CA GLN A 60 -3.10 -3.79 -16.98
C GLN A 60 -3.59 -3.50 -18.40
N ARG A 61 -3.59 -2.25 -18.78
CA ARG A 61 -3.97 -1.82 -20.12
C ARG A 61 -3.03 -0.74 -20.63
N LYS A 62 -2.57 -0.92 -21.84
CA LYS A 62 -1.78 0.06 -22.57
C LYS A 62 -2.63 0.62 -23.70
N LEU A 63 -2.76 1.93 -23.74
CA LEU A 63 -3.43 2.71 -24.75
C LEU A 63 -2.37 3.53 -25.52
N GLU A 64 -2.76 4.22 -26.58
CA GLU A 64 -1.84 4.98 -27.41
C GLU A 64 -1.04 6.04 -26.63
N ASN A 65 -1.71 6.84 -25.80
CA ASN A 65 -1.12 7.95 -25.05
C ASN A 65 -1.24 7.78 -23.53
N SER A 66 -1.63 6.60 -23.06
CA SER A 66 -1.76 6.34 -21.63
C SER A 66 -1.62 4.85 -21.31
N ASP A 67 -1.40 4.57 -20.05
CA ASP A 67 -1.51 3.22 -19.52
C ASP A 67 -2.22 3.24 -18.16
N ILE A 68 -2.72 2.10 -17.75
CA ILE A 68 -3.32 1.90 -16.45
C ILE A 68 -2.89 0.55 -15.88
N LEU A 69 -2.48 0.58 -14.61
CA LEU A 69 -2.25 -0.57 -13.76
C LEU A 69 -3.19 -0.46 -12.56
N PHE A 70 -4.13 -1.39 -12.48
CA PHE A 70 -5.07 -1.53 -11.38
C PHE A 70 -4.80 -2.84 -10.65
N ASN A 71 -4.89 -2.83 -9.33
CA ASN A 71 -4.83 -4.02 -8.52
C ASN A 71 -5.77 -3.89 -7.30
N TYR A 72 -6.51 -4.96 -7.03
CA TYR A 72 -7.26 -5.16 -5.80
C TYR A 72 -6.90 -6.51 -5.22
N ASN A 73 -6.64 -6.56 -3.92
CA ASN A 73 -6.44 -7.78 -3.16
C ASN A 73 -7.25 -7.74 -1.89
N ARG A 74 -7.85 -8.88 -1.56
CA ARG A 74 -8.42 -9.16 -0.25
C ARG A 74 -7.80 -10.40 0.33
N LYS A 75 -7.38 -10.35 1.58
CA LYS A 75 -6.86 -11.46 2.33
C LYS A 75 -7.51 -11.50 3.71
N GLU A 76 -7.97 -12.68 4.12
CA GLU A 76 -8.58 -12.91 5.43
C GLU A 76 -8.16 -14.27 6.00
N SER A 77 -8.24 -14.43 7.31
CA SER A 77 -8.01 -15.67 8.04
C SER A 77 -8.68 -15.59 9.40
N GLU A 78 -9.14 -16.73 9.93
CA GLU A 78 -9.65 -16.84 11.30
C GLU A 78 -8.52 -16.84 12.35
N GLY A 79 -7.26 -16.99 11.90
CA GLY A 79 -6.11 -17.00 12.78
C GLY A 79 -5.82 -18.36 13.40
N TYR A 80 -4.58 -18.57 13.85
CA TYR A 80 -4.12 -19.85 14.41
C TYR A 80 -4.42 -20.01 15.91
N ARG A 81 -4.89 -18.96 16.55
CA ARG A 81 -5.29 -18.95 17.97
C ARG A 81 -6.34 -17.87 18.20
N TYR A 82 -6.91 -17.84 19.39
CA TYR A 82 -7.89 -16.84 19.79
C TYR A 82 -7.43 -15.40 19.49
N ASN A 83 -8.33 -14.62 18.90
CA ASN A 83 -8.14 -13.21 18.55
C ASN A 83 -6.85 -12.91 17.76
N THR A 84 -6.57 -13.74 16.72
CA THR A 84 -5.53 -13.50 15.71
C THR A 84 -6.10 -13.54 14.29
N ASP A 85 -7.41 -13.41 14.19
CA ASP A 85 -8.12 -13.22 12.93
C ASP A 85 -7.72 -11.90 12.26
N PHE A 86 -7.75 -11.88 10.94
CA PHE A 86 -7.52 -10.64 10.21
C PHE A 86 -8.27 -10.59 8.90
N LYS A 87 -8.52 -9.35 8.46
CA LYS A 87 -9.03 -8.99 7.16
C LYS A 87 -8.25 -7.81 6.62
N ASN A 88 -7.76 -7.92 5.40
CA ASN A 88 -6.98 -6.89 4.74
C ASN A 88 -7.48 -6.69 3.33
N ASP A 89 -7.90 -5.45 3.02
CA ASP A 89 -8.29 -5.00 1.70
C ASP A 89 -7.24 -4.02 1.17
N GLU A 90 -6.70 -4.27 -0.01
CA GLU A 90 -5.69 -3.45 -0.66
C GLU A 90 -6.16 -3.04 -2.05
N PHE A 91 -6.13 -1.77 -2.31
CA PHE A 91 -6.46 -1.18 -3.59
C PHE A 91 -5.28 -0.35 -4.10
N PHE A 92 -4.97 -0.47 -5.37
CA PHE A 92 -3.93 0.32 -6.03
C PHE A 92 -4.33 0.64 -7.46
N VAL A 93 -4.10 1.88 -7.86
CA VAL A 93 -4.19 2.32 -9.24
C VAL A 93 -3.02 3.22 -9.60
N LYS A 94 -2.47 3.01 -10.76
CA LYS A 94 -1.46 3.88 -11.37
C LYS A 94 -1.85 4.11 -12.83
N SER A 95 -1.71 5.34 -13.28
CA SER A 95 -1.89 5.67 -14.67
C SER A 95 -0.83 6.67 -15.12
N ASN A 96 -0.28 6.44 -16.29
CA ASN A 96 0.65 7.36 -16.94
C ASN A 96 -0.04 7.92 -18.17
N PHE A 97 0.11 9.22 -18.40
CA PHE A 97 -0.46 9.95 -19.52
C PHE A 97 0.63 10.71 -20.23
N LYS A 98 0.64 10.65 -21.55
CA LYS A 98 1.47 11.50 -22.40
C LYS A 98 0.61 12.59 -23.03
N ILE A 99 0.84 13.84 -22.62
CA ILE A 99 0.15 15.01 -23.15
C ILE A 99 1.19 15.92 -23.81
N LYS A 100 1.20 15.97 -25.14
CA LYS A 100 2.27 16.63 -25.92
C LYS A 100 3.64 16.04 -25.50
N ASP A 101 4.54 16.89 -25.04
CA ASP A 101 5.90 16.50 -24.60
C ASP A 101 6.01 16.20 -23.08
N GLN A 102 4.88 16.15 -22.39
CA GLN A 102 4.83 15.93 -20.95
C GLN A 102 4.36 14.53 -20.59
N ASN A 103 5.05 13.88 -19.67
CA ASN A 103 4.60 12.65 -19.06
C ASN A 103 4.07 12.94 -17.67
N ILE A 104 2.81 12.60 -17.43
CA ILE A 104 2.13 12.76 -16.15
C ILE A 104 1.87 11.35 -15.59
N SER A 105 2.27 11.11 -14.37
CA SER A 105 1.99 9.88 -13.65
C SER A 105 1.13 10.17 -12.42
N ALA A 106 -0.01 9.50 -12.31
CA ALA A 106 -0.91 9.55 -11.17
C ALA A 106 -0.93 8.19 -10.48
N ILE A 107 -0.93 8.20 -9.14
CA ILE A 107 -1.08 7.01 -8.31
C ILE A 107 -2.17 7.23 -7.28
N GLY A 108 -2.92 6.17 -6.97
CA GLY A 108 -3.82 6.09 -5.84
C GLY A 108 -3.65 4.74 -5.16
N ALA A 109 -3.63 4.72 -3.83
CA ALA A 109 -3.61 3.50 -3.06
C ALA A 109 -4.45 3.64 -1.80
N PHE A 110 -5.10 2.56 -1.43
CA PHE A 110 -5.86 2.43 -0.20
C PHE A 110 -5.59 1.06 0.41
N ASN A 111 -5.43 1.02 1.72
CA ASN A 111 -5.34 -0.22 2.48
C ASN A 111 -6.20 -0.08 3.73
N GLU A 112 -7.07 -1.05 3.95
CA GLU A 112 -7.79 -1.23 5.21
C GLU A 112 -7.40 -2.57 5.80
N ARG A 113 -7.03 -2.57 7.08
CA ARG A 113 -6.72 -3.77 7.84
C ARG A 113 -7.48 -3.79 9.15
N LYS A 114 -8.09 -4.93 9.46
CA LYS A 114 -8.81 -5.23 10.70
C LYS A 114 -8.25 -6.51 11.28
N PHE A 115 -7.85 -6.50 12.54
CA PHE A 115 -7.24 -7.70 13.12
C PHE A 115 -7.36 -7.77 14.63
N GLY A 116 -7.46 -9.01 15.14
CA GLY A 116 -7.28 -9.32 16.53
C GLY A 116 -5.80 -9.25 16.90
N ALA A 117 -5.47 -8.53 17.97
CA ALA A 117 -4.11 -8.22 18.37
C ALA A 117 -3.72 -8.94 19.69
N ASN A 118 -3.98 -10.24 19.78
CA ASN A 118 -3.75 -11.08 20.96
C ASN A 118 -2.30 -10.95 21.47
N GLY A 119 -2.14 -10.27 22.63
CA GLY A 119 -0.86 -10.10 23.31
C GLY A 119 0.17 -9.26 22.56
N PHE A 120 -0.26 -8.45 21.59
CA PHE A 120 0.66 -7.74 20.70
C PHE A 120 1.19 -6.43 21.28
N TYR A 121 0.33 -5.60 21.90
CA TYR A 121 0.73 -4.24 22.30
C TYR A 121 1.13 -4.11 23.76
N ALA A 122 0.25 -4.48 24.70
CA ALA A 122 0.45 -4.13 26.12
C ALA A 122 1.20 -5.21 26.89
N SER A 123 0.71 -6.42 26.86
CA SER A 123 1.33 -7.57 27.52
C SER A 123 0.82 -8.88 26.89
N PRO A 124 1.53 -10.00 27.08
CA PRO A 124 1.04 -11.30 26.65
C PRO A 124 -0.32 -11.71 27.24
N ALA A 125 -0.72 -11.11 28.36
CA ALA A 125 -2.01 -11.35 29.00
C ALA A 125 -3.17 -10.55 28.39
N ALA A 126 -2.87 -9.50 27.61
CA ALA A 126 -3.88 -8.67 26.94
C ALA A 126 -4.31 -9.33 25.61
N ILE A 127 -5.18 -10.35 25.71
CA ILE A 127 -5.54 -11.21 24.59
C ILE A 127 -6.73 -10.72 23.77
N ASP A 128 -7.50 -9.73 24.25
CA ASP A 128 -8.75 -9.26 23.65
C ASP A 128 -8.60 -7.97 22.83
N GLN A 129 -7.38 -7.56 22.56
CA GLN A 129 -7.10 -6.33 21.80
C GLN A 129 -7.52 -6.45 20.34
N TYR A 130 -8.00 -5.35 19.76
CA TYR A 130 -8.40 -5.28 18.37
C TYR A 130 -7.98 -3.96 17.74
N GLU A 131 -7.63 -3.98 16.45
CA GLU A 131 -7.18 -2.81 15.74
C GLU A 131 -7.76 -2.76 14.33
N GLU A 132 -8.13 -1.54 13.91
CA GLU A 132 -8.43 -1.21 12.52
C GLU A 132 -7.49 -0.12 12.06
N THR A 133 -6.80 -0.33 10.95
CA THR A 133 -5.93 0.67 10.33
C THR A 133 -6.39 0.98 8.92
N GLN A 134 -6.37 2.24 8.53
CA GLN A 134 -6.61 2.68 7.17
C GLN A 134 -5.47 3.58 6.70
N ALA A 135 -4.98 3.35 5.51
CA ALA A 135 -3.97 4.17 4.88
C ALA A 135 -4.38 4.52 3.44
N SER A 136 -4.35 5.79 3.13
CA SER A 136 -4.62 6.30 1.78
C SER A 136 -3.45 7.12 1.29
N ILE A 137 -3.13 7.01 0.02
CA ILE A 137 -2.15 7.87 -0.67
C ILE A 137 -2.66 8.21 -2.06
N ILE A 138 -2.51 9.48 -2.43
CA ILE A 138 -2.69 9.97 -3.80
C ILE A 138 -1.41 10.71 -4.17
N GLY A 139 -0.89 10.46 -5.36
CA GLY A 139 0.32 11.10 -5.85
C GLY A 139 0.21 11.50 -7.31
N LEU A 140 0.79 12.64 -7.64
CA LEU A 140 0.92 13.16 -8.99
C LEU A 140 2.38 13.54 -9.25
N THR A 141 2.92 13.09 -10.35
CA THR A 141 4.28 13.42 -10.78
C THR A 141 4.24 13.79 -12.25
N THR A 142 4.93 14.85 -12.63
CA THR A 142 5.12 15.20 -14.03
C THR A 142 6.59 15.50 -14.33
N THR A 143 6.95 15.49 -15.59
CA THR A 143 8.30 15.80 -16.04
C THR A 143 8.26 16.86 -17.13
N PHE A 144 8.81 18.01 -16.84
CA PHE A 144 9.03 19.09 -17.81
C PHE A 144 10.47 19.06 -18.30
N LYS A 145 10.66 19.05 -19.60
CA LYS A 145 11.98 19.16 -20.23
C LYS A 145 12.02 20.42 -21.09
N LYS A 146 13.02 21.25 -20.86
CA LYS A 146 13.30 22.42 -21.70
C LYS A 146 14.81 22.57 -21.81
N ASP A 147 15.32 22.41 -23.02
CA ASP A 147 16.77 22.43 -23.30
C ASP A 147 17.53 21.46 -22.38
N ASN A 148 18.45 21.96 -21.59
CA ASN A 148 19.23 21.19 -20.61
C ASN A 148 18.57 21.12 -19.23
N LEU A 149 17.37 21.69 -19.05
CA LEU A 149 16.66 21.73 -17.77
C LEU A 149 15.60 20.63 -17.69
N ILE A 150 15.63 19.82 -16.65
CA ILE A 150 14.63 18.82 -16.33
C ILE A 150 14.03 19.15 -14.96
N ILE A 151 12.74 19.46 -14.93
CA ILE A 151 12.00 19.71 -13.69
C ILE A 151 11.00 18.56 -13.47
N LYS A 152 11.04 17.96 -12.28
CA LYS A 152 10.16 16.84 -11.91
C LYS A 152 9.37 17.18 -10.63
N PRO A 153 8.34 18.00 -10.70
CA PRO A 153 7.48 18.25 -9.55
C PRO A 153 6.73 16.98 -9.15
N LYS A 154 6.59 16.81 -7.83
CA LYS A 154 5.81 15.74 -7.21
C LYS A 154 4.87 16.35 -6.20
N LEU A 155 3.60 16.01 -6.30
CA LEU A 155 2.59 16.34 -5.32
C LEU A 155 2.04 15.02 -4.74
N TYR A 156 1.85 14.96 -3.43
CA TYR A 156 1.21 13.81 -2.82
C TYR A 156 0.39 14.22 -1.61
N TRP A 157 -0.65 13.45 -1.36
CA TRP A 157 -1.45 13.49 -0.16
C TRP A 157 -1.48 12.10 0.47
N LYS A 158 -1.33 12.05 1.80
CA LYS A 158 -1.36 10.82 2.57
C LYS A 158 -2.23 11.01 3.79
N ARG A 159 -3.08 10.02 4.07
CA ARG A 159 -3.89 9.95 5.29
C ARG A 159 -3.72 8.57 5.92
N ASN A 160 -3.46 8.55 7.23
CA ASN A 160 -3.52 7.36 8.05
C ASN A 160 -4.61 7.57 9.11
N GLN A 161 -5.37 6.52 9.38
CA GLN A 161 -6.32 6.43 10.47
C GLN A 161 -6.06 5.13 11.19
N ASP A 162 -6.18 5.18 12.49
CA ASP A 162 -5.96 4.06 13.38
C ASP A 162 -7.04 4.07 14.43
N MET A 163 -7.62 2.90 14.74
CA MET A 163 -8.57 2.69 15.79
C MET A 163 -8.10 1.47 16.60
N TYR A 164 -7.78 1.69 17.82
CA TYR A 164 -7.40 0.66 18.77
C TYR A 164 -8.49 0.45 19.82
N VAL A 165 -8.79 -0.80 20.12
CA VAL A 165 -9.75 -1.22 21.15
C VAL A 165 -9.06 -2.19 22.11
N TYR A 166 -9.07 -1.90 23.41
CA TYR A 166 -8.42 -2.74 24.41
C TYR A 166 -9.19 -4.03 24.68
N LEU A 167 -10.52 -3.95 24.76
CA LEU A 167 -11.41 -5.11 24.85
C LEU A 167 -12.34 -5.15 23.64
N ARG A 168 -12.09 -6.03 22.70
CA ARG A 168 -12.87 -6.16 21.45
C ARG A 168 -14.35 -6.33 21.67
N GLN A 169 -14.73 -7.08 22.73
CA GLN A 169 -16.14 -7.37 23.05
C GLN A 169 -16.81 -6.22 23.82
N ASP A 170 -16.03 -5.33 24.43
CA ASP A 170 -16.53 -4.14 25.11
C ASP A 170 -15.70 -2.89 24.78
N PRO A 171 -15.96 -2.27 23.61
CA PRO A 171 -15.25 -1.07 23.18
C PRO A 171 -15.42 0.14 24.12
N SER A 172 -16.36 0.09 25.06
CA SER A 172 -16.58 1.19 26.02
C SER A 172 -15.48 1.30 27.05
N VAL A 173 -14.72 0.23 27.32
CA VAL A 173 -13.63 0.21 28.31
C VAL A 173 -12.46 1.09 27.87
N TYR A 174 -12.04 0.98 26.62
CA TYR A 174 -11.02 1.86 26.02
C TYR A 174 -11.06 1.75 24.49
N ARG A 175 -11.26 2.87 23.85
CA ARG A 175 -11.18 3.03 22.39
C ARG A 175 -10.46 4.32 22.06
N ASN A 176 -9.46 4.25 21.22
CA ASN A 176 -8.71 5.41 20.70
C ASN A 176 -8.80 5.46 19.16
#